data_4985d52aa29eeea6e7a8164f5af273e4
#
_entry.id   4985d52aa29eeea6e7a8164f5af273e4
#
_cell.length_a   1.000
_cell.length_b   1.000
_cell.length_c   1.000
_cell.angle_alpha   90.00
_cell.angle_beta   90.00
_cell.angle_gamma   90.00
#
_symmetry.space_group_name_H-M   'P 1'
#
loop_
_entity.id
_entity.type
_entity.pdbx_description
1 polymer ?
#
loop_
_entity_poly.entity_id
_entity_poly.type
_entity_poly.pdbx_seq_one_letter_code
_entity_poly.pdbx_strand_id
1 'polypeptide(L)'
;MWVRGAAIRPVPRYAIVGASTLEQIERSLADESAEARAELDGAFARFESTQPELSDAISQVLSRPLDETALALGYFLSIAVWLAFERTFGSERLRQVTADALAATEEAIKLEEELRAAHGDEPFDLDDVVSIEQPGVLAFVHEHVDAALEPRSHEGEVGGETREVDADDVHAVYRSIVLLTLCLSHAVLPVDGATRGSRELMA
;
A
#
# COMPACT_ATOMS: atom_id res chain seq x y z
N MET A 1 -8.98 13.32 -17.36
CA MET A 1 -8.89 14.73 -16.92
C MET A 1 -7.52 14.86 -16.26
N TRP A 2 -6.58 15.60 -16.86
CA TRP A 2 -5.27 15.81 -16.26
C TRP A 2 -5.46 16.75 -15.06
N VAL A 3 -5.21 16.27 -13.84
CA VAL A 3 -5.06 17.17 -12.69
C VAL A 3 -3.71 17.86 -12.87
N ARG A 4 -3.74 19.08 -13.38
CA ARG A 4 -2.54 19.91 -13.52
C ARG A 4 -2.00 20.18 -12.12
N GLY A 5 -0.84 19.62 -11.82
CA GLY A 5 -0.09 19.94 -10.62
C GLY A 5 0.24 18.79 -9.69
N ALA A 6 -0.18 17.55 -9.97
CA ALA A 6 0.23 16.41 -9.14
C ALA A 6 1.73 16.09 -9.36
N ALA A 7 2.49 16.04 -8.27
CA ALA A 7 3.89 15.60 -8.28
C ALA A 7 4.00 14.09 -8.47
N ILE A 8 2.96 13.35 -8.08
CA ILE A 8 2.91 11.89 -8.17
C ILE A 8 2.66 11.48 -9.62
N ARG A 9 3.51 10.60 -10.12
CA ARG A 9 3.37 10.03 -11.47
C ARG A 9 2.12 9.14 -11.53
N PRO A 10 1.26 9.28 -12.58
CA PRO A 10 0.09 8.42 -12.75
C PRO A 10 0.43 6.93 -12.84
N VAL A 11 -0.37 6.11 -12.18
CA VAL A 11 -0.23 4.63 -12.24
C VAL A 11 -0.59 4.13 -13.64
N PRO A 12 0.21 3.23 -14.24
CA PRO A 12 -0.12 2.64 -15.52
C PRO A 12 -1.42 1.83 -15.45
N ARG A 13 -2.33 2.03 -16.40
CA ARG A 13 -3.63 1.32 -16.43
C ARG A 13 -3.52 -0.20 -16.40
N TYR A 14 -2.39 -0.75 -16.89
CA TYR A 14 -2.12 -2.19 -16.88
C TYR A 14 -1.59 -2.70 -15.51
N ALA A 15 -1.37 -1.81 -14.56
CA ALA A 15 -0.87 -2.11 -13.22
C ALA A 15 -1.95 -2.04 -12.12
N ILE A 16 -3.23 -1.94 -12.51
CA ILE A 16 -4.34 -1.83 -11.56
C ILE A 16 -4.65 -3.22 -10.96
N VAL A 17 -4.71 -3.27 -9.64
CA VAL A 17 -5.12 -4.46 -8.87
C VAL A 17 -6.63 -4.45 -8.66
N GLY A 18 -7.30 -5.56 -8.95
CA GLY A 18 -8.74 -5.70 -8.74
C GLY A 18 -9.12 -5.95 -7.28
N ALA A 19 -10.23 -5.39 -6.82
CA ALA A 19 -10.72 -5.58 -5.45
C ALA A 19 -10.93 -7.07 -5.09
N SER A 20 -11.41 -7.89 -6.04
CA SER A 20 -11.60 -9.33 -5.82
C SER A 20 -10.33 -10.10 -5.45
N THR A 21 -9.15 -9.63 -5.90
CA THR A 21 -7.87 -10.23 -5.52
C THR A 21 -7.57 -9.95 -4.04
N LEU A 22 -7.83 -8.73 -3.58
CA LEU A 22 -7.64 -8.34 -2.18
C LEU A 22 -8.58 -9.09 -1.25
N GLU A 23 -9.87 -9.21 -1.60
CA GLU A 23 -10.84 -10.01 -0.85
C GLU A 23 -10.43 -11.50 -0.74
N GLN A 24 -9.80 -12.06 -1.76
CA GLN A 24 -9.29 -13.43 -1.71
C GLN A 24 -8.07 -13.54 -0.79
N ILE A 25 -7.19 -12.54 -0.81
CA ILE A 25 -6.02 -12.50 0.07
C ILE A 25 -6.45 -12.36 1.52
N GLU A 26 -7.36 -11.44 1.82
CA GLU A 26 -7.90 -11.25 3.15
C GLU A 26 -8.46 -12.54 3.72
N ARG A 27 -9.29 -13.25 2.96
CA ARG A 27 -9.81 -14.57 3.36
C ARG A 27 -8.72 -15.61 3.59
N SER A 28 -7.66 -15.59 2.79
CA SER A 28 -6.49 -16.47 2.92
C SER A 28 -5.66 -16.13 4.17
N LEU A 29 -5.52 -14.84 4.51
CA LEU A 29 -4.78 -14.38 5.69
C LEU A 29 -5.58 -14.54 6.99
N ALA A 30 -6.91 -14.54 6.92
CA ALA A 30 -7.79 -14.81 8.05
C ALA A 30 -7.89 -16.31 8.41
N ASP A 31 -7.35 -17.21 7.57
CA ASP A 31 -7.30 -18.65 7.86
C ASP A 31 -6.22 -18.94 8.89
N GLU A 32 -6.63 -19.53 10.04
CA GLU A 32 -5.74 -19.88 11.15
C GLU A 32 -5.10 -21.26 11.02
N SER A 33 -5.28 -21.95 9.88
CA SER A 33 -4.69 -23.25 9.64
C SER A 33 -3.15 -23.22 9.65
N ALA A 34 -2.53 -24.35 9.92
CA ALA A 34 -1.07 -24.46 9.90
C ALA A 34 -0.50 -24.21 8.49
N GLU A 35 -1.25 -24.59 7.48
CA GLU A 35 -0.92 -24.38 6.07
C GLU A 35 -0.94 -22.90 5.72
N ALA A 36 -1.96 -22.16 6.16
CA ALA A 36 -2.07 -20.71 5.91
C ALA A 36 -0.94 -19.94 6.61
N ARG A 37 -0.57 -20.33 7.84
CA ARG A 37 0.57 -19.74 8.55
C ARG A 37 1.89 -20.00 7.83
N ALA A 38 2.13 -21.21 7.35
CA ALA A 38 3.32 -21.53 6.58
C ALA A 38 3.38 -20.79 5.23
N GLU A 39 2.22 -20.60 4.59
CA GLU A 39 2.14 -19.77 3.37
C GLU A 39 2.45 -18.29 3.67
N LEU A 40 1.97 -17.76 4.79
CA LEU A 40 2.24 -16.39 5.22
C LEU A 40 3.73 -16.17 5.51
N ASP A 41 4.37 -17.10 6.27
CA ASP A 41 5.81 -17.06 6.53
C ASP A 41 6.60 -17.11 5.21
N GLY A 42 6.19 -17.98 4.28
CA GLY A 42 6.76 -18.05 2.95
C GLY A 42 6.54 -16.78 2.12
N ALA A 43 5.40 -16.10 2.30
CA ALA A 43 5.10 -14.85 1.63
C ALA A 43 6.03 -13.72 2.11
N PHE A 44 6.26 -13.61 3.42
CA PHE A 44 7.23 -12.63 3.96
C PHE A 44 8.63 -12.86 3.40
N ALA A 45 9.12 -14.09 3.41
CA ALA A 45 10.44 -14.43 2.87
C ALA A 45 10.55 -14.11 1.36
N ARG A 46 9.48 -14.33 0.60
CA ARG A 46 9.43 -13.96 -0.82
C ARG A 46 9.43 -12.45 -1.01
N PHE A 47 8.68 -11.71 -0.20
CA PHE A 47 8.66 -10.24 -0.24
C PHE A 47 10.06 -9.67 0.00
N GLU A 48 10.73 -10.09 1.07
CA GLU A 48 12.09 -9.68 1.39
C GLU A 48 13.09 -10.00 0.26
N SER A 49 12.98 -11.19 -0.32
CA SER A 49 13.93 -11.60 -1.37
C SER A 49 13.67 -10.96 -2.72
N THR A 50 12.41 -10.64 -3.07
CA THR A 50 12.04 -10.09 -4.37
C THR A 50 11.97 -8.57 -4.39
N GLN A 51 11.73 -7.94 -3.21
CA GLN A 51 11.57 -6.50 -3.04
C GLN A 51 12.37 -5.97 -1.84
N PRO A 52 13.70 -6.20 -1.78
CA PRO A 52 14.50 -5.89 -0.60
C PRO A 52 14.43 -4.42 -0.20
N GLU A 53 14.51 -3.48 -1.14
CA GLU A 53 14.47 -2.04 -0.85
C GLU A 53 13.11 -1.62 -0.23
N LEU A 54 12.01 -2.18 -0.73
CA LEU A 54 10.68 -1.92 -0.16
C LEU A 54 10.52 -2.58 1.21
N SER A 55 10.98 -3.83 1.35
CA SER A 55 10.93 -4.54 2.62
C SER A 55 11.72 -3.80 3.70
N ASP A 56 12.91 -3.32 3.37
CA ASP A 56 13.73 -2.52 4.28
C ASP A 56 13.06 -1.20 4.66
N ALA A 57 12.47 -0.49 3.70
CA ALA A 57 11.76 0.76 3.96
C ALA A 57 10.54 0.55 4.88
N ILE A 58 9.74 -0.48 4.65
CA ILE A 58 8.61 -0.84 5.51
C ILE A 58 9.10 -1.25 6.90
N SER A 59 10.13 -2.09 6.98
CA SER A 59 10.72 -2.52 8.25
C SER A 59 11.24 -1.35 9.08
N GLN A 60 11.79 -0.31 8.47
CA GLN A 60 12.21 0.90 9.16
C GLN A 60 11.04 1.65 9.81
N VAL A 61 9.88 1.69 9.18
CA VAL A 61 8.67 2.27 9.77
C VAL A 61 8.16 1.40 10.92
N LEU A 62 8.05 0.09 10.70
CA LEU A 62 7.51 -0.86 11.68
C LEU A 62 8.45 -1.10 12.87
N SER A 63 9.74 -0.77 12.77
CA SER A 63 10.69 -0.85 13.88
C SER A 63 10.62 0.32 14.86
N ARG A 64 9.82 1.36 14.55
CA ARG A 64 9.58 2.46 15.49
C ARG A 64 8.73 1.97 16.67
N PRO A 65 8.70 2.73 17.79
CA PRO A 65 7.84 2.40 18.92
C PRO A 65 6.37 2.74 18.60
N LEU A 66 5.79 1.97 17.68
CA LEU A 66 4.40 2.12 17.28
C LEU A 66 3.45 1.48 18.30
N ASP A 67 2.19 1.96 18.32
CA ASP A 67 1.10 1.27 18.99
C ASP A 67 0.92 -0.16 18.43
N GLU A 68 0.52 -1.09 19.28
CA GLU A 68 0.38 -2.51 18.91
C GLU A 68 -0.62 -2.70 17.74
N THR A 69 -1.71 -1.93 17.71
CA THR A 69 -2.70 -1.98 16.64
C THR A 69 -2.12 -1.45 15.33
N ALA A 70 -1.42 -0.32 15.37
CA ALA A 70 -0.75 0.24 14.21
C ALA A 70 0.35 -0.69 13.67
N LEU A 71 1.12 -1.33 14.57
CA LEU A 71 2.13 -2.30 14.18
C LEU A 71 1.52 -3.53 13.48
N ALA A 72 0.47 -4.12 14.07
CA ALA A 72 -0.24 -5.26 13.48
C ALA A 72 -0.87 -4.91 12.12
N LEU A 73 -1.49 -3.73 12.03
CA LEU A 73 -2.04 -3.20 10.79
C LEU A 73 -0.95 -3.04 9.71
N GLY A 74 0.21 -2.52 10.08
CA GLY A 74 1.32 -2.33 9.17
C GLY A 74 1.86 -3.64 8.59
N TYR A 75 2.05 -4.66 9.40
CA TYR A 75 2.44 -5.99 8.93
C TYR A 75 1.37 -6.59 8.00
N PHE A 76 0.11 -6.56 8.42
CA PHE A 76 -0.99 -7.10 7.64
C PHE A 76 -1.13 -6.43 6.28
N LEU A 77 -1.22 -5.10 6.25
CA LEU A 77 -1.40 -4.36 5.00
C LEU A 77 -0.20 -4.48 4.06
N SER A 78 1.03 -4.47 4.59
CA SER A 78 2.22 -4.61 3.76
C SER A 78 2.22 -5.92 3.00
N ILE A 79 1.94 -7.03 3.69
CA ILE A 79 1.93 -8.35 3.04
C ILE A 79 0.71 -8.54 2.15
N ALA A 80 -0.47 -8.03 2.55
CA ALA A 80 -1.68 -8.14 1.74
C ALA A 80 -1.56 -7.40 0.41
N VAL A 81 -1.07 -6.16 0.44
CA VAL A 81 -0.86 -5.36 -0.77
C VAL A 81 0.20 -6.00 -1.67
N TRP A 82 1.36 -6.40 -1.11
CA TRP A 82 2.38 -7.07 -1.91
C TRP A 82 1.87 -8.37 -2.55
N LEU A 83 1.17 -9.23 -1.80
CA LEU A 83 0.56 -10.45 -2.33
C LEU A 83 -0.45 -10.15 -3.44
N ALA A 84 -1.19 -9.04 -3.33
CA ALA A 84 -2.14 -8.64 -4.36
C ALA A 84 -1.44 -8.34 -5.70
N PHE A 85 -0.30 -7.67 -5.66
CA PHE A 85 0.53 -7.44 -6.84
C PHE A 85 1.18 -8.74 -7.33
N GLU A 86 1.78 -9.56 -6.44
CA GLU A 86 2.38 -10.85 -6.81
C GLU A 86 1.36 -11.77 -7.49
N ARG A 87 0.16 -11.93 -6.93
CA ARG A 87 -0.89 -12.79 -7.50
C ARG A 87 -1.48 -12.25 -8.79
N THR A 88 -1.60 -10.92 -8.93
CA THR A 88 -2.19 -10.30 -10.13
C THR A 88 -1.22 -10.32 -11.31
N PHE A 89 0.07 -10.06 -11.08
CA PHE A 89 1.03 -9.82 -12.15
C PHE A 89 2.07 -10.91 -12.30
N GLY A 90 2.31 -11.70 -11.27
CA GLY A 90 3.35 -12.72 -11.24
C GLY A 90 4.77 -12.15 -11.23
N SER A 91 5.75 -12.98 -10.91
CA SER A 91 7.16 -12.60 -10.84
C SER A 91 7.75 -12.15 -12.19
N GLU A 92 7.16 -12.59 -13.32
CA GLU A 92 7.63 -12.20 -14.65
C GLU A 92 7.32 -10.73 -14.98
N ARG A 93 6.23 -10.20 -14.45
CA ARG A 93 5.78 -8.83 -14.72
C ARG A 93 6.04 -7.85 -13.57
N LEU A 94 6.15 -8.34 -12.35
CA LEU A 94 6.47 -7.51 -11.20
C LEU A 94 7.98 -7.45 -11.00
N ARG A 95 8.61 -6.37 -11.44
CA ARG A 95 10.04 -6.16 -11.26
C ARG A 95 10.38 -5.75 -9.84
N GLN A 96 11.62 -5.98 -9.46
CA GLN A 96 12.18 -5.42 -8.23
C GLN A 96 12.19 -3.89 -8.30
N VAL A 97 11.71 -3.24 -7.26
CA VAL A 97 11.83 -1.79 -7.06
C VAL A 97 13.27 -1.47 -6.69
N THR A 98 13.87 -0.52 -7.39
CA THR A 98 15.23 -0.07 -7.09
C THR A 98 15.23 1.03 -6.03
N ALA A 99 16.35 1.21 -5.33
CA ALA A 99 16.54 2.30 -4.38
C ALA A 99 16.25 3.69 -4.99
N ASP A 100 16.66 3.91 -6.23
CA ASP A 100 16.39 5.19 -6.93
C ASP A 100 14.89 5.39 -7.20
N ALA A 101 14.17 4.33 -7.57
CA ALA A 101 12.73 4.40 -7.80
C ALA A 101 11.95 4.62 -6.49
N LEU A 102 12.39 4.00 -5.41
CA LEU A 102 11.85 4.19 -4.07
C LEU A 102 12.04 5.65 -3.63
N ALA A 103 13.27 6.14 -3.66
CA ALA A 103 13.60 7.52 -3.26
C ALA A 103 12.84 8.56 -4.10
N ALA A 104 12.72 8.35 -5.42
CA ALA A 104 11.97 9.25 -6.29
C ALA A 104 10.46 9.27 -5.96
N THR A 105 9.89 8.12 -5.56
CA THR A 105 8.48 8.03 -5.15
C THR A 105 8.26 8.72 -3.80
N GLU A 106 9.16 8.52 -2.83
CA GLU A 106 9.12 9.21 -1.53
C GLU A 106 9.18 10.74 -1.70
N GLU A 107 10.07 11.21 -2.55
CA GLU A 107 10.19 12.66 -2.83
C GLU A 107 8.96 13.21 -3.52
N ALA A 108 8.36 12.45 -4.44
CA ALA A 108 7.12 12.85 -5.10
C ALA A 108 5.95 12.95 -4.11
N ILE A 109 5.81 11.99 -3.19
CA ILE A 109 4.80 12.04 -2.12
C ILE A 109 5.02 13.27 -1.24
N LYS A 110 6.24 13.49 -0.78
CA LYS A 110 6.58 14.64 0.06
C LYS A 110 6.30 15.97 -0.64
N LEU A 111 6.67 16.09 -1.90
CA LEU A 111 6.41 17.31 -2.69
C LEU A 111 4.89 17.53 -2.86
N GLU A 112 4.11 16.48 -3.09
CA GLU A 112 2.65 16.58 -3.17
C GLU A 112 2.05 17.10 -1.87
N GLU A 113 2.50 16.58 -0.72
CA GLU A 113 2.09 17.05 0.61
C GLU A 113 2.45 18.53 0.83
N GLU A 114 3.67 18.94 0.48
CA GLU A 114 4.13 20.33 0.60
C GLU A 114 3.33 21.28 -0.27
N LEU A 115 3.05 20.89 -1.52
CA LEU A 115 2.25 21.71 -2.46
C LEU A 115 0.82 21.93 -1.94
N ARG A 116 0.21 20.92 -1.36
CA ARG A 116 -1.13 20.98 -0.77
C ARG A 116 -1.16 21.83 0.49
N ALA A 117 -0.22 21.64 1.39
CA ALA A 117 -0.08 22.46 2.60
C ALA A 117 0.09 23.96 2.25
N ALA A 118 0.79 24.27 1.16
CA ALA A 118 1.01 25.65 0.71
C ALA A 118 -0.24 26.31 0.12
N HIS A 119 -1.21 25.54 -0.38
CA HIS A 119 -2.43 26.10 -1.00
C HIS A 119 -3.59 26.30 -0.01
N GLY A 120 -3.42 25.91 1.27
CA GLY A 120 -4.42 26.12 2.31
C GLY A 120 -5.70 25.28 2.13
N ASP A 121 -5.71 24.37 1.18
CA ASP A 121 -6.71 23.34 1.08
C ASP A 121 -6.57 22.43 2.29
N GLU A 122 -7.70 21.96 2.86
CA GLU A 122 -7.67 20.93 3.87
C GLU A 122 -6.67 19.85 3.42
N PRO A 123 -5.89 19.24 4.34
CA PRO A 123 -4.94 18.23 3.95
C PRO A 123 -5.71 17.18 3.16
N PHE A 124 -5.67 17.34 1.86
CA PHE A 124 -6.26 16.41 0.92
C PHE A 124 -5.52 15.12 1.20
N ASP A 125 -6.23 14.14 1.65
CA ASP A 125 -5.65 12.85 1.82
C ASP A 125 -4.92 12.48 0.53
N LEU A 126 -3.70 11.96 0.63
CA LEU A 126 -3.01 11.28 -0.47
C LEU A 126 -3.96 10.31 -1.20
N ASP A 127 -5.03 9.96 -0.53
CA ASP A 127 -6.18 9.18 -0.91
C ASP A 127 -6.77 9.55 -2.25
N ASP A 128 -6.96 10.83 -2.55
CA ASP A 128 -7.65 11.22 -3.79
C ASP A 128 -6.83 10.91 -5.04
N VAL A 129 -5.50 11.01 -4.98
CA VAL A 129 -4.67 10.72 -6.16
C VAL A 129 -4.51 9.21 -6.33
N VAL A 130 -4.22 8.49 -5.25
CA VAL A 130 -3.99 7.04 -5.30
C VAL A 130 -5.31 6.29 -5.39
N SER A 131 -6.41 6.79 -4.82
CA SER A 131 -7.75 6.19 -4.96
C SER A 131 -8.28 6.24 -6.39
N ILE A 132 -7.94 7.28 -7.15
CA ILE A 132 -8.26 7.34 -8.58
C ILE A 132 -7.43 6.32 -9.37
N GLU A 133 -6.18 6.09 -8.95
CA GLU A 133 -5.19 5.32 -9.70
C GLU A 133 -5.16 3.83 -9.29
N GLN A 134 -5.44 3.51 -8.01
CA GLN A 134 -5.53 2.15 -7.46
C GLN A 134 -6.77 1.99 -6.56
N PRO A 135 -7.98 2.15 -7.11
CA PRO A 135 -9.20 2.24 -6.30
C PRO A 135 -9.46 0.99 -5.44
N GLY A 136 -9.14 -0.20 -5.93
CA GLY A 136 -9.30 -1.44 -5.17
C GLY A 136 -8.37 -1.53 -3.97
N VAL A 137 -7.10 -1.16 -4.16
CA VAL A 137 -6.11 -1.20 -3.07
C VAL A 137 -6.44 -0.17 -2.01
N LEU A 138 -6.78 1.06 -2.41
CA LEU A 138 -7.08 2.12 -1.46
C LEU A 138 -8.35 1.85 -0.66
N ALA A 139 -9.42 1.37 -1.31
CA ALA A 139 -10.63 1.00 -0.60
C ALA A 139 -10.37 -0.07 0.47
N PHE A 140 -9.56 -1.10 0.13
CA PHE A 140 -9.13 -2.13 1.06
C PHE A 140 -8.31 -1.55 2.23
N VAL A 141 -7.35 -0.67 1.95
CA VAL A 141 -6.51 -0.05 2.98
C VAL A 141 -7.35 0.81 3.92
N HIS A 142 -8.26 1.64 3.39
CA HIS A 142 -9.15 2.49 4.19
C HIS A 142 -10.05 1.68 5.11
N GLU A 143 -10.68 0.62 4.59
CA GLU A 143 -11.53 -0.26 5.41
C GLU A 143 -10.79 -0.77 6.65
N HIS A 144 -9.52 -1.19 6.51
CA HIS A 144 -8.74 -1.69 7.62
C HIS A 144 -8.20 -0.59 8.55
N VAL A 145 -7.87 0.58 8.00
CA VAL A 145 -7.47 1.76 8.78
C VAL A 145 -8.65 2.26 9.62
N ASP A 146 -9.82 2.40 9.03
CA ASP A 146 -11.04 2.82 9.72
C ASP A 146 -11.40 1.85 10.84
N ALA A 147 -11.36 0.54 10.54
CA ALA A 147 -11.60 -0.50 11.54
C ALA A 147 -10.56 -0.51 12.68
N ALA A 148 -9.31 -0.11 12.41
CA ALA A 148 -8.28 0.01 13.43
C ALA A 148 -8.48 1.22 14.34
N LEU A 149 -9.03 2.32 13.79
CA LEU A 149 -9.32 3.56 14.52
C LEU A 149 -10.66 3.52 15.27
N GLU A 150 -11.54 2.56 14.95
CA GLU A 150 -12.80 2.42 15.68
C GLU A 150 -12.54 2.09 17.17
N PRO A 151 -13.18 2.81 18.10
CA PRO A 151 -13.05 2.55 19.52
C PRO A 151 -13.53 1.14 19.86
N ARG A 152 -12.64 0.24 20.25
CA ARG A 152 -13.01 -1.09 20.70
C ARG A 152 -13.55 -1.01 22.12
N SER A 153 -14.87 -1.06 22.25
CA SER A 153 -15.53 -1.26 23.55
C SER A 153 -15.26 -2.71 24.00
N HIS A 154 -14.30 -2.91 24.90
CA HIS A 154 -14.18 -4.19 25.57
C HIS A 154 -15.34 -4.33 26.56
N GLU A 155 -16.44 -4.97 26.13
CA GLU A 155 -17.48 -5.42 27.03
C GLU A 155 -16.90 -6.51 27.96
N GLY A 156 -16.48 -6.14 29.15
CA GLY A 156 -16.10 -7.11 30.17
C GLY A 156 -15.08 -6.69 31.22
N GLU A 157 -14.33 -5.62 31.05
CA GLU A 157 -13.41 -5.17 32.11
C GLU A 157 -13.91 -3.92 32.80
N VAL A 158 -14.40 -4.12 34.03
CA VAL A 158 -14.73 -3.04 34.96
C VAL A 158 -13.43 -2.34 35.37
N GLY A 159 -13.10 -1.22 34.73
CA GLY A 159 -11.94 -0.40 35.04
C GLY A 159 -10.80 -0.43 34.01
N GLY A 160 -10.99 -1.01 32.83
CA GLY A 160 -10.02 -0.97 31.74
C GLY A 160 -9.93 0.43 31.12
N GLU A 161 -8.74 1.02 31.14
CA GLU A 161 -8.46 2.21 30.35
C GLU A 161 -8.74 1.86 28.87
N THR A 162 -9.62 2.62 28.24
CA THR A 162 -9.82 2.53 26.77
C THR A 162 -8.50 2.92 26.15
N ARG A 163 -7.74 1.95 25.66
CA ARG A 163 -6.48 2.23 24.99
C ARG A 163 -6.85 2.85 23.65
N GLU A 164 -6.74 4.16 23.60
CA GLU A 164 -6.92 4.91 22.38
C GLU A 164 -5.76 4.58 21.44
N VAL A 165 -6.07 4.16 20.23
CA VAL A 165 -5.06 3.88 19.20
C VAL A 165 -4.40 5.20 18.79
N ASP A 166 -3.09 5.23 18.71
CA ASP A 166 -2.38 6.43 18.28
C ASP A 166 -2.60 6.68 16.79
N ALA A 167 -3.37 7.74 16.50
CA ALA A 167 -3.69 8.10 15.11
C ALA A 167 -2.45 8.49 14.29
N ASP A 168 -1.41 9.05 14.91
CA ASP A 168 -0.17 9.42 14.24
C ASP A 168 0.60 8.16 13.80
N ASP A 169 0.59 7.11 14.63
CA ASP A 169 1.18 5.82 14.30
C ASP A 169 0.45 5.13 13.14
N VAL A 170 -0.89 5.14 13.18
CA VAL A 170 -1.72 4.61 12.08
C VAL A 170 -1.47 5.40 10.80
N HIS A 171 -1.36 6.72 10.88
CA HIS A 171 -1.04 7.56 9.73
C HIS A 171 0.37 7.27 9.16
N ALA A 172 1.35 7.03 10.01
CA ALA A 172 2.70 6.65 9.56
C ALA A 172 2.70 5.31 8.81
N VAL A 173 1.95 4.33 9.32
CA VAL A 173 1.72 3.05 8.63
C VAL A 173 1.01 3.26 7.30
N TYR A 174 -0.12 3.96 7.30
CA TYR A 174 -0.87 4.27 6.10
C TYR A 174 0.00 4.85 4.99
N ARG A 175 0.80 5.88 5.32
CA ARG A 175 1.73 6.51 4.37
C ARG A 175 2.73 5.52 3.78
N SER A 176 3.23 4.58 4.59
CA SER A 176 4.15 3.55 4.11
C SER A 176 3.47 2.57 3.14
N ILE A 177 2.19 2.26 3.34
CA ILE A 177 1.40 1.42 2.44
C ILE A 177 1.08 2.13 1.12
N VAL A 178 0.84 3.44 1.14
CA VAL A 178 0.70 4.26 -0.07
C VAL A 178 2.00 4.24 -0.88
N LEU A 179 3.14 4.42 -0.23
CA LEU A 179 4.47 4.32 -0.87
C LEU A 179 4.67 2.96 -1.52
N LEU A 180 4.42 1.87 -0.77
CA LEU A 180 4.49 0.49 -1.27
C LEU A 180 3.62 0.31 -2.52
N THR A 181 2.37 0.77 -2.46
CA THR A 181 1.39 0.66 -3.55
C THR A 181 1.86 1.36 -4.82
N LEU A 182 2.36 2.59 -4.69
CA LEU A 182 2.85 3.37 -5.83
C LEU A 182 4.12 2.75 -6.44
N CYS A 183 5.07 2.36 -5.61
CA CYS A 183 6.30 1.72 -6.07
C CYS A 183 6.02 0.41 -6.82
N LEU A 184 5.17 -0.46 -6.26
CA LEU A 184 4.78 -1.71 -6.93
C LEU A 184 4.01 -1.44 -8.22
N SER A 185 3.11 -0.46 -8.25
CA SER A 185 2.36 -0.09 -9.45
C SER A 185 3.28 0.30 -10.61
N HIS A 186 4.34 1.06 -10.32
CA HIS A 186 5.31 1.47 -11.32
C HIS A 186 6.34 0.39 -11.69
N ALA A 187 6.47 -0.65 -10.86
CA ALA A 187 7.32 -1.80 -11.12
C ALA A 187 6.67 -2.85 -12.04
N VAL A 188 5.35 -2.76 -12.27
CA VAL A 188 4.65 -3.69 -13.17
C VAL A 188 5.02 -3.42 -14.63
N LEU A 189 5.38 -4.48 -15.35
CA LEU A 189 5.63 -4.41 -16.79
C LEU A 189 4.35 -4.52 -17.61
N PRO A 190 4.27 -3.80 -18.75
CA PRO A 190 3.19 -4.00 -19.70
C PRO A 190 3.25 -5.44 -20.27
N VAL A 191 2.09 -5.95 -20.68
CA VAL A 191 2.03 -7.20 -21.46
C VAL A 191 2.66 -6.95 -22.83
N ASP A 192 3.53 -7.85 -23.28
CA ASP A 192 4.13 -7.77 -24.61
C ASP A 192 3.04 -7.65 -25.70
N GLY A 193 3.03 -6.52 -26.40
CA GLY A 193 2.01 -6.17 -27.40
C GLY A 193 1.23 -4.87 -27.09
N ALA A 194 1.17 -4.42 -25.85
CA ALA A 194 0.47 -3.17 -25.50
C ALA A 194 1.24 -1.91 -25.92
N THR A 195 2.53 -2.01 -26.19
CA THR A 195 3.40 -0.92 -26.64
C THR A 195 3.26 -0.59 -28.13
N ARG A 196 2.65 -1.43 -28.95
CA ARG A 196 2.48 -1.17 -30.40
C ARG A 196 1.37 -0.17 -30.72
N GLY A 197 0.31 -0.09 -29.89
CA GLY A 197 -0.82 0.81 -30.17
C GLY A 197 -0.55 2.30 -29.92
N SER A 198 0.47 2.66 -29.12
CA SER A 198 0.74 4.06 -28.78
C SER A 198 1.65 4.78 -29.81
N ARG A 199 2.33 4.05 -30.68
CA ARG A 199 3.22 4.62 -31.72
C ARG A 199 2.51 4.93 -33.04
N GLU A 200 1.35 4.31 -33.30
CA GLU A 200 0.59 4.53 -34.54
C GLU A 200 -0.35 5.75 -34.50
N LEU A 201 -0.57 6.36 -33.34
CA LEU A 201 -1.41 7.53 -33.18
C LEU A 201 -0.63 8.87 -33.26
N MET A 202 0.66 8.82 -33.54
CA MET A 202 1.52 10.02 -33.72
C MET A 202 2.20 10.08 -35.10
N ALA A 203 1.65 9.39 -36.11
CA ALA A 203 2.11 9.53 -37.50
C ALA A 203 1.08 10.26 -38.35
#